data_ee2fd1554c3a03f18abb61c643482d1a
#
_entry.id   ee2fd1554c3a03f18abb61c643482d1a
#
_cell.length_a   1.000
_cell.length_b   1.000
_cell.length_c   1.000
_cell.angle_alpha   90.00
_cell.angle_beta   90.00
_cell.angle_gamma   90.00
#
_symmetry.space_group_name_H-M   'P 1'
#
loop_
_entity.id
_entity.type
_entity.pdbx_description
1 polymer ?
#
loop_
_entity_poly.entity_id
_entity_poly.type
_entity_poly.pdbx_seq_one_letter_code
_entity_poly.pdbx_strand_id
1 'polypeptide(L)'
;PNTVIYYKRCLGFFASYIGDATRPVEGLSLSDCKRYYLHLKGQEITTTTIQTYIRALRAFLTWCYTEGYLNENLPERFKLPKAQRKTIDVLTDDEVKRLFSCFDLHTFIGCRNYCICALMLDSGLRLNEVVTLEPGRIHIPEGYLIVNGKGNKQRMVPIGLQSKRALLRYLSRLPPLPDRTPLFVTDTLIPLKQDAVKDLFRKLKHRANIPRLKPHLLRHTFATRYLENGGDIYSLQQILGHTSLEMVKRYVHLIPSKLAVNFHSYSPLDNLMKR
;
A
#
# COMPACT_ATOMS: atom_id res chain seq x y z
N PRO A 1 16.03 6.06 -5.08
CA PRO A 1 16.28 5.15 -6.21
C PRO A 1 15.00 4.83 -7.00
N ASN A 2 13.91 4.38 -6.36
CA ASN A 2 12.66 4.03 -7.05
C ASN A 2 11.99 5.21 -7.77
N THR A 3 12.09 6.41 -7.23
CA THR A 3 11.55 7.63 -7.84
C THR A 3 12.29 7.96 -9.15
N VAL A 4 13.62 7.82 -9.18
CA VAL A 4 14.41 8.04 -10.39
C VAL A 4 14.05 7.03 -11.48
N ILE A 5 13.95 5.76 -11.11
CA ILE A 5 13.52 4.68 -12.04
C ILE A 5 12.13 4.97 -12.60
N TYR A 6 11.20 5.43 -11.76
CA TYR A 6 9.86 5.81 -12.17
C TYR A 6 9.88 6.94 -13.22
N TYR A 7 10.58 8.04 -12.94
CA TYR A 7 10.65 9.15 -13.88
C TYR A 7 11.39 8.76 -15.16
N LYS A 8 12.54 8.06 -15.08
CA LYS A 8 13.26 7.57 -16.27
C LYS A 8 12.35 6.75 -17.19
N ARG A 9 11.57 5.82 -16.61
CA ARG A 9 10.63 5.02 -17.38
C ARG A 9 9.53 5.86 -18.01
N CYS A 10 8.84 6.69 -17.22
CA CYS A 10 7.67 7.43 -17.70
C CYS A 10 8.06 8.51 -18.72
N LEU A 11 9.16 9.22 -18.50
CA LEU A 11 9.65 10.23 -19.43
C LEU A 11 10.32 9.60 -20.66
N GLY A 12 10.93 8.41 -20.51
CA GLY A 12 11.45 7.65 -21.64
C GLY A 12 10.36 7.31 -22.66
N PHE A 13 9.15 6.93 -22.20
CA PHE A 13 8.01 6.73 -23.12
C PHE A 13 7.61 8.02 -23.84
N PHE A 14 7.64 9.16 -23.16
CA PHE A 14 7.36 10.45 -23.81
C PHE A 14 8.44 10.82 -24.82
N ALA A 15 9.71 10.68 -24.47
CA ALA A 15 10.84 10.94 -25.37
C ALA A 15 10.79 10.04 -26.62
N SER A 16 10.50 8.75 -26.45
CA SER A 16 10.33 7.82 -27.57
C SER A 16 9.14 8.20 -28.46
N TYR A 17 8.06 8.75 -27.89
CA TYR A 17 6.90 9.22 -28.66
C TYR A 17 7.25 10.47 -29.50
N ILE A 18 8.01 11.42 -28.93
CA ILE A 18 8.47 12.62 -29.67
C ILE A 18 9.39 12.23 -30.83
N GLY A 19 10.12 11.12 -30.70
CA GLY A 19 10.97 10.55 -31.75
C GLY A 19 12.30 11.28 -31.99
N ASP A 20 12.46 12.50 -31.48
CA ASP A 20 13.67 13.30 -31.58
C ASP A 20 14.22 13.60 -30.18
N ALA A 21 15.21 12.82 -29.75
CA ALA A 21 15.87 12.99 -28.47
C ALA A 21 16.77 14.25 -28.39
N THR A 22 17.03 14.89 -29.54
CA THR A 22 17.84 16.13 -29.63
C THR A 22 16.98 17.39 -29.60
N ARG A 23 15.68 17.25 -29.71
CA ARG A 23 14.74 18.38 -29.67
C ARG A 23 14.85 19.12 -28.35
N PRO A 24 15.17 20.43 -28.35
CA PRO A 24 15.27 21.21 -27.13
C PRO A 24 13.90 21.30 -26.43
N VAL A 25 13.95 21.35 -25.09
CA VAL A 25 12.74 21.37 -24.23
C VAL A 25 11.91 22.64 -24.48
N GLU A 26 12.56 23.74 -24.83
CA GLU A 26 11.96 25.03 -25.18
C GLU A 26 11.00 24.91 -26.37
N GLY A 27 11.23 23.95 -27.25
CA GLY A 27 10.37 23.66 -28.39
C GLY A 27 9.12 22.82 -28.07
N LEU A 28 8.92 22.39 -26.80
CA LEU A 28 7.74 21.65 -26.40
C LEU A 28 6.52 22.56 -26.29
N SER A 29 5.40 22.11 -26.81
CA SER A 29 4.15 22.84 -26.85
C SER A 29 3.01 22.08 -26.14
N LEU A 30 1.95 22.81 -25.82
CA LEU A 30 0.71 22.21 -25.32
C LEU A 30 0.12 21.17 -26.30
N SER A 31 0.33 21.40 -27.62
CA SER A 31 -0.11 20.47 -28.65
C SER A 31 0.61 19.14 -28.57
N ASP A 32 1.92 19.14 -28.28
CA ASP A 32 2.71 17.91 -28.10
C ASP A 32 2.18 17.09 -26.89
N CYS A 33 1.88 17.77 -25.79
CA CYS A 33 1.30 17.13 -24.60
C CYS A 33 -0.07 16.51 -24.86
N LYS A 34 -0.93 17.23 -25.61
CA LYS A 34 -2.26 16.73 -25.97
C LYS A 34 -2.19 15.55 -26.95
N ARG A 35 -1.32 15.62 -27.96
CA ARG A 35 -1.07 14.51 -28.89
C ARG A 35 -0.54 13.28 -28.20
N TYR A 36 0.40 13.44 -27.26
CA TYR A 36 0.89 12.32 -26.44
C TYR A 36 -0.24 11.69 -25.60
N TYR A 37 -1.11 12.49 -24.99
CA TYR A 37 -2.28 11.96 -24.28
C TYR A 37 -3.22 11.17 -25.19
N LEU A 38 -3.48 11.66 -26.40
CA LEU A 38 -4.31 10.95 -27.39
C LEU A 38 -3.65 9.65 -27.83
N HIS A 39 -2.33 9.67 -28.06
CA HIS A 39 -1.55 8.47 -28.36
C HIS A 39 -1.67 7.42 -27.24
N LEU A 40 -1.52 7.81 -25.97
CA LEU A 40 -1.73 6.91 -24.84
C LEU A 40 -3.16 6.36 -24.75
N LYS A 41 -4.16 7.16 -25.12
CA LYS A 41 -5.57 6.70 -25.17
C LYS A 41 -5.82 5.68 -26.26
N GLY A 42 -5.11 5.76 -27.37
CA GLY A 42 -5.18 4.79 -28.46
C GLY A 42 -4.50 3.46 -28.15
N GLN A 43 -3.77 3.35 -27.03
CA GLN A 43 -3.14 2.11 -26.61
C GLN A 43 -4.04 1.33 -25.63
N GLU A 44 -3.91 0.01 -25.61
CA GLU A 44 -4.63 -0.89 -24.69
C GLU A 44 -4.11 -0.80 -23.25
N ILE A 45 -4.05 0.41 -22.69
CA ILE A 45 -3.60 0.65 -21.32
C ILE A 45 -4.70 1.29 -20.46
N THR A 46 -4.67 1.01 -19.16
CA THR A 46 -5.69 1.52 -18.24
C THR A 46 -5.58 3.04 -18.05
N THR A 47 -6.70 3.72 -17.78
CA THR A 47 -6.73 5.15 -17.45
C THR A 47 -5.78 5.49 -16.28
N THR A 48 -5.62 4.60 -15.31
CA THR A 48 -4.67 4.78 -14.20
C THR A 48 -3.21 4.78 -14.70
N THR A 49 -2.89 3.94 -15.70
CA THR A 49 -1.56 3.92 -16.33
C THR A 49 -1.33 5.21 -17.11
N ILE A 50 -2.32 5.67 -17.89
CA ILE A 50 -2.26 6.97 -18.58
C ILE A 50 -2.00 8.10 -17.59
N GLN A 51 -2.76 8.14 -16.47
CA GLN A 51 -2.54 9.14 -15.43
C GLN A 51 -1.12 9.10 -14.85
N THR A 52 -0.53 7.91 -14.74
CA THR A 52 0.84 7.75 -14.24
C THR A 52 1.85 8.42 -15.17
N TYR A 53 1.75 8.19 -16.47
CA TYR A 53 2.59 8.83 -17.47
C TYR A 53 2.38 10.35 -17.52
N ILE A 54 1.13 10.79 -17.54
CA ILE A 54 0.82 12.23 -17.59
C ILE A 54 1.26 12.97 -16.31
N ARG A 55 1.16 12.35 -15.12
CA ARG A 55 1.69 12.95 -13.88
C ARG A 55 3.20 13.14 -13.93
N ALA A 56 3.92 12.15 -14.43
CA ALA A 56 5.38 12.26 -14.59
C ALA A 56 5.76 13.37 -15.57
N LEU A 57 5.07 13.44 -16.71
CA LEU A 57 5.26 14.50 -17.71
C LEU A 57 4.95 15.88 -17.10
N ARG A 58 3.81 16.03 -16.43
CA ARG A 58 3.45 17.30 -15.78
C ARG A 58 4.50 17.76 -14.75
N ALA A 59 4.99 16.84 -13.90
CA ALA A 59 6.02 17.16 -12.93
C ALA A 59 7.32 17.62 -13.60
N PHE A 60 7.72 16.98 -14.69
CA PHE A 60 8.86 17.37 -15.48
C PHE A 60 8.67 18.76 -16.13
N LEU A 61 7.54 19.01 -16.76
CA LEU A 61 7.24 20.30 -17.38
C LEU A 61 7.10 21.43 -16.34
N THR A 62 6.57 21.14 -15.14
CA THR A 62 6.55 22.11 -14.04
C THR A 62 7.97 22.47 -13.63
N TRP A 63 8.85 21.50 -13.49
CA TRP A 63 10.25 21.73 -13.19
C TRP A 63 10.93 22.56 -14.30
N CYS A 64 10.74 22.19 -15.57
CA CYS A 64 11.28 22.95 -16.70
C CYS A 64 10.82 24.43 -16.71
N TYR A 65 9.54 24.68 -16.40
CA TYR A 65 9.02 26.05 -16.29
C TYR A 65 9.65 26.81 -15.11
N THR A 66 9.77 26.16 -13.95
CA THR A 66 10.35 26.77 -12.74
C THR A 66 11.84 27.11 -12.93
N GLU A 67 12.58 26.28 -13.67
CA GLU A 67 14.01 26.49 -13.98
C GLU A 67 14.24 27.39 -15.22
N GLY A 68 13.18 27.90 -15.85
CA GLY A 68 13.29 28.83 -16.99
C GLY A 68 13.53 28.18 -18.35
N TYR A 69 13.45 26.84 -18.47
CA TYR A 69 13.55 26.13 -19.76
C TYR A 69 12.27 26.25 -20.60
N LEU A 70 11.16 26.65 -20.02
CA LEU A 70 9.87 26.86 -20.69
C LEU A 70 9.35 28.27 -20.36
N ASN A 71 8.88 28.99 -21.37
CA ASN A 71 8.28 30.32 -21.21
C ASN A 71 6.82 30.26 -20.75
N GLU A 72 6.15 29.10 -20.88
CA GLU A 72 4.74 28.91 -20.48
C GLU A 72 4.60 27.78 -19.48
N ASN A 73 3.69 27.96 -18.51
CA ASN A 73 3.30 26.90 -17.58
C ASN A 73 2.34 25.90 -18.27
N LEU A 74 2.89 25.05 -19.14
CA LEU A 74 2.10 24.02 -19.86
C LEU A 74 1.26 23.12 -18.95
N PRO A 75 1.75 22.68 -17.76
CA PRO A 75 0.96 21.89 -16.79
C PRO A 75 -0.36 22.52 -16.35
N GLU A 76 -0.49 23.82 -16.24
CA GLU A 76 -1.75 24.48 -15.87
C GLU A 76 -2.83 24.29 -16.92
N ARG A 77 -2.45 24.31 -18.21
CA ARG A 77 -3.34 24.19 -19.37
C ARG A 77 -3.58 22.73 -19.77
N PHE A 78 -2.79 21.80 -19.25
CA PHE A 78 -2.86 20.36 -19.52
C PHE A 78 -3.37 19.60 -18.29
N LYS A 79 -4.70 19.47 -18.18
CA LYS A 79 -5.35 18.82 -17.03
C LYS A 79 -5.20 17.29 -17.09
N LEU A 80 -5.08 16.67 -15.90
CA LEU A 80 -5.09 15.21 -15.77
C LEU A 80 -6.46 14.64 -16.15
N PRO A 81 -6.50 13.52 -16.89
CA PRO A 81 -7.75 12.82 -17.14
C PRO A 81 -8.36 12.33 -15.82
N LYS A 82 -9.68 12.46 -15.67
CA LYS A 82 -10.38 11.91 -14.51
C LYS A 82 -10.42 10.39 -14.64
N ALA A 83 -9.84 9.67 -13.65
CA ALA A 83 -10.05 8.23 -13.55
C ALA A 83 -11.36 7.96 -12.83
N GLN A 84 -12.08 6.94 -13.26
CA GLN A 84 -13.19 6.41 -12.49
C GLN A 84 -12.68 5.93 -11.13
N ARG A 85 -13.39 6.27 -10.05
CA ARG A 85 -13.10 5.74 -8.72
C ARG A 85 -13.39 4.24 -8.74
N LYS A 86 -12.35 3.42 -8.70
CA LYS A 86 -12.53 1.98 -8.51
C LYS A 86 -12.98 1.73 -7.08
N THR A 87 -14.00 0.92 -6.90
CA THR A 87 -14.37 0.36 -5.59
C THR A 87 -13.14 -0.33 -4.99
N ILE A 88 -12.93 -0.11 -3.71
CA ILE A 88 -11.85 -0.81 -3.02
C ILE A 88 -12.28 -2.25 -2.84
N ASP A 89 -11.49 -3.14 -3.38
CA ASP A 89 -11.68 -4.57 -3.26
C ASP A 89 -11.17 -5.04 -1.89
N VAL A 90 -11.91 -5.94 -1.24
CA VAL A 90 -11.55 -6.52 0.06
C VAL A 90 -11.77 -8.03 0.03
N LEU A 91 -11.09 -8.76 0.90
CA LEU A 91 -11.32 -10.21 1.06
C LEU A 91 -12.61 -10.46 1.84
N THR A 92 -13.38 -11.44 1.41
CA THR A 92 -14.49 -12.00 2.19
C THR A 92 -13.96 -12.87 3.34
N ASP A 93 -14.81 -13.21 4.31
CA ASP A 93 -14.41 -14.08 5.43
C ASP A 93 -13.99 -15.47 4.94
N ASP A 94 -14.68 -16.02 3.94
CA ASP A 94 -14.33 -17.32 3.37
C ASP A 94 -13.01 -17.27 2.58
N GLU A 95 -12.72 -16.15 1.89
CA GLU A 95 -11.42 -15.96 1.24
C GLU A 95 -10.29 -15.86 2.27
N VAL A 96 -10.52 -15.18 3.39
CA VAL A 96 -9.55 -15.15 4.50
C VAL A 96 -9.32 -16.55 5.05
N LYS A 97 -10.38 -17.31 5.33
CA LYS A 97 -10.25 -18.72 5.80
C LYS A 97 -9.46 -19.56 4.81
N ARG A 98 -9.80 -19.53 3.51
CA ARG A 98 -9.05 -20.25 2.47
C ARG A 98 -7.60 -19.83 2.36
N LEU A 99 -7.30 -18.53 2.48
CA LEU A 99 -5.93 -18.04 2.47
C LEU A 99 -5.11 -18.64 3.61
N PHE A 100 -5.65 -18.60 4.84
CA PHE A 100 -4.93 -19.06 6.02
C PHE A 100 -4.86 -20.60 6.12
N SER A 101 -5.78 -21.34 5.50
CA SER A 101 -5.69 -22.82 5.38
C SER A 101 -4.57 -23.28 4.41
N CYS A 102 -4.02 -22.38 3.59
CA CYS A 102 -2.91 -22.71 2.69
C CYS A 102 -1.56 -22.94 3.41
N PHE A 103 -1.44 -22.62 4.69
CA PHE A 103 -0.16 -22.68 5.38
C PHE A 103 -0.01 -23.93 6.24
N ASP A 104 1.06 -24.69 6.01
CA ASP A 104 1.46 -25.77 6.89
C ASP A 104 2.22 -25.19 8.10
N LEU A 105 1.55 -25.15 9.25
CA LEU A 105 2.09 -24.59 10.48
C LEU A 105 3.07 -25.53 11.21
N HIS A 106 3.36 -26.72 10.67
CA HIS A 106 4.40 -27.61 11.17
C HIS A 106 5.78 -27.24 10.59
N THR A 107 5.83 -26.49 9.50
CA THR A 107 7.06 -26.09 8.84
C THR A 107 7.49 -24.66 9.22
N PHE A 108 8.80 -24.40 9.24
CA PHE A 108 9.36 -23.07 9.42
C PHE A 108 8.83 -22.08 8.39
N ILE A 109 8.88 -22.45 7.11
CA ILE A 109 8.40 -21.62 6.00
C ILE A 109 6.89 -21.33 6.11
N GLY A 110 6.10 -22.32 6.50
CA GLY A 110 4.66 -22.17 6.68
C GLY A 110 4.33 -21.20 7.83
N CYS A 111 4.99 -21.34 8.98
CA CYS A 111 4.83 -20.42 10.11
C CYS A 111 5.25 -19.00 9.76
N ARG A 112 6.38 -18.82 9.06
CA ARG A 112 6.84 -17.53 8.57
C ARG A 112 5.82 -16.87 7.66
N ASN A 113 5.37 -17.60 6.64
CA ASN A 113 4.45 -17.08 5.62
C ASN A 113 3.06 -16.76 6.20
N TYR A 114 2.59 -17.59 7.13
CA TYR A 114 1.38 -17.33 7.92
C TYR A 114 1.53 -16.01 8.71
N CYS A 115 2.64 -15.85 9.42
CA CYS A 115 2.91 -14.65 10.23
C CYS A 115 2.96 -13.39 9.37
N ILE A 116 3.62 -13.43 8.19
CA ILE A 116 3.63 -12.33 7.22
C ILE A 116 2.22 -11.93 6.83
N CYS A 117 1.38 -12.89 6.44
CA CYS A 117 0.00 -12.60 6.03
C CYS A 117 -0.86 -12.12 7.21
N ALA A 118 -0.67 -12.67 8.41
CA ALA A 118 -1.37 -12.25 9.61
C ALA A 118 -1.07 -10.78 9.94
N LEU A 119 0.19 -10.38 9.98
CA LEU A 119 0.57 -8.99 10.24
C LEU A 119 0.05 -8.03 9.17
N MET A 120 0.03 -8.43 7.90
CA MET A 120 -0.50 -7.59 6.84
C MET A 120 -2.02 -7.43 6.92
N LEU A 121 -2.74 -8.48 7.32
CA LEU A 121 -4.20 -8.46 7.43
C LEU A 121 -4.70 -7.82 8.74
N ASP A 122 -4.02 -8.05 9.85
CA ASP A 122 -4.46 -7.65 11.20
C ASP A 122 -3.94 -6.26 11.61
N SER A 123 -2.81 -5.84 11.05
CA SER A 123 -2.16 -4.57 11.39
C SER A 123 -1.93 -3.66 10.18
N GLY A 124 -2.32 -4.09 9.00
CA GLY A 124 -2.25 -3.31 7.78
C GLY A 124 -0.83 -2.93 7.34
N LEU A 125 0.19 -3.72 7.71
CA LEU A 125 1.58 -3.43 7.34
C LEU A 125 1.77 -3.40 5.81
N ARG A 126 2.64 -2.49 5.36
CA ARG A 126 3.11 -2.48 3.96
C ARG A 126 4.13 -3.59 3.74
N LEU A 127 4.22 -4.07 2.51
CA LEU A 127 5.22 -5.10 2.13
C LEU A 127 6.65 -4.73 2.58
N ASN A 128 7.07 -3.49 2.37
CA ASN A 128 8.39 -3.05 2.79
C ASN A 128 8.56 -3.06 4.32
N GLU A 129 7.53 -2.67 5.04
CA GLU A 129 7.54 -2.65 6.52
C GLU A 129 7.68 -4.07 7.09
N VAL A 130 7.02 -5.04 6.45
CA VAL A 130 7.14 -6.46 6.83
C VAL A 130 8.55 -6.97 6.61
N VAL A 131 9.13 -6.77 5.42
CA VAL A 131 10.46 -7.33 5.10
C VAL A 131 11.62 -6.63 5.82
N THR A 132 11.39 -5.44 6.36
CA THR A 132 12.38 -4.67 7.12
C THR A 132 12.09 -4.67 8.63
N LEU A 133 11.12 -5.44 9.12
CA LEU A 133 10.81 -5.52 10.53
C LEU A 133 11.95 -6.23 11.28
N GLU A 134 12.46 -5.61 12.31
CA GLU A 134 13.54 -6.13 13.16
C GLU A 134 12.98 -6.74 14.46
N PRO A 135 13.57 -7.81 15.02
CA PRO A 135 13.12 -8.41 16.27
C PRO A 135 13.01 -7.43 17.44
N GLY A 136 13.99 -6.53 17.60
CA GLY A 136 14.00 -5.52 18.66
C GLY A 136 12.90 -4.45 18.57
N ARG A 137 12.08 -4.48 17.52
CA ARG A 137 10.94 -3.56 17.32
C ARG A 137 9.58 -4.22 17.56
N ILE A 138 9.60 -5.43 18.15
CA ILE A 138 8.41 -6.23 18.38
C ILE A 138 8.16 -6.29 19.87
N HIS A 139 7.11 -5.65 20.32
CA HIS A 139 6.69 -5.57 21.72
C HIS A 139 5.45 -6.45 21.93
N ILE A 140 5.65 -7.79 21.98
CA ILE A 140 4.54 -8.77 22.05
C ILE A 140 3.72 -8.62 23.32
N PRO A 141 4.32 -8.49 24.53
CA PRO A 141 3.54 -8.31 25.75
C PRO A 141 2.61 -7.09 25.66
N GLU A 142 3.16 -5.96 25.24
CA GLU A 142 2.45 -4.68 25.14
C GLU A 142 1.51 -4.62 23.93
N GLY A 143 1.72 -5.47 22.93
CA GLY A 143 0.80 -5.62 21.80
C GLY A 143 1.00 -4.64 20.66
N TYR A 144 2.23 -4.22 20.39
CA TYR A 144 2.53 -3.35 19.27
C TYR A 144 3.86 -3.66 18.58
N LEU A 145 4.02 -3.10 17.39
CA LEU A 145 5.24 -3.09 16.60
C LEU A 145 5.67 -1.64 16.36
N ILE A 146 6.97 -1.40 16.20
CA ILE A 146 7.50 -0.14 15.69
C ILE A 146 7.96 -0.36 14.26
N VAL A 147 7.39 0.36 13.31
CA VAL A 147 7.72 0.23 11.88
C VAL A 147 8.25 1.53 11.30
N ASN A 148 9.17 1.42 10.34
CA ASN A 148 9.72 2.55 9.60
C ASN A 148 8.85 2.84 8.39
N GLY A 149 8.24 4.02 8.35
CA GLY A 149 7.47 4.51 7.21
C GLY A 149 8.33 5.26 6.19
N LYS A 150 7.68 5.87 5.20
CA LYS A 150 8.32 6.72 4.20
C LYS A 150 9.01 7.92 4.88
N GLY A 151 10.27 8.20 4.48
CA GLY A 151 11.05 9.31 5.05
C GLY A 151 11.59 9.01 6.46
N ASN A 152 11.81 7.74 6.78
CA ASN A 152 12.34 7.28 8.08
C ASN A 152 11.50 7.68 9.31
N LYS A 153 10.22 8.02 9.10
CA LYS A 153 9.29 8.30 10.19
C LYS A 153 8.83 6.98 10.80
N GLN A 154 9.07 6.83 12.11
CA GLN A 154 8.61 5.67 12.87
C GLN A 154 7.15 5.85 13.29
N ARG A 155 6.43 4.73 13.38
CA ARG A 155 5.11 4.69 14.00
C ARG A 155 4.89 3.40 14.75
N MET A 156 4.08 3.48 15.78
CA MET A 156 3.56 2.33 16.51
C MET A 156 2.37 1.75 15.73
N VAL A 157 2.33 0.42 15.63
CA VAL A 157 1.25 -0.33 14.99
C VAL A 157 0.77 -1.40 15.95
N PRO A 158 -0.49 -1.38 16.40
CA PRO A 158 -1.02 -2.40 17.30
C PRO A 158 -1.14 -3.74 16.58
N ILE A 159 -1.01 -4.83 17.34
CA ILE A 159 -1.19 -6.21 16.89
C ILE A 159 -2.24 -6.92 17.74
N GLY A 160 -3.17 -7.60 17.07
CA GLY A 160 -4.20 -8.40 17.70
C GLY A 160 -3.67 -9.75 18.23
N LEU A 161 -4.50 -10.47 18.96
CA LEU A 161 -4.14 -11.74 19.61
C LEU A 161 -3.65 -12.80 18.60
N GLN A 162 -4.29 -12.87 17.40
CA GLN A 162 -3.91 -13.86 16.40
C GLN A 162 -2.53 -13.54 15.79
N SER A 163 -2.21 -12.28 15.60
CA SER A 163 -0.89 -11.84 15.14
C SER A 163 0.18 -12.09 16.21
N LYS A 164 -0.12 -11.88 17.51
CA LYS A 164 0.76 -12.25 18.61
C LYS A 164 1.07 -13.76 18.59
N ARG A 165 0.04 -14.60 18.47
CA ARG A 165 0.20 -16.07 18.37
C ARG A 165 1.03 -16.48 17.15
N ALA A 166 0.80 -15.84 16.00
CA ALA A 166 1.56 -16.10 14.79
C ALA A 166 3.05 -15.74 14.95
N LEU A 167 3.33 -14.59 15.56
CA LEU A 167 4.69 -14.15 15.88
C LEU A 167 5.38 -15.13 16.82
N LEU A 168 4.76 -15.48 17.94
CA LEU A 168 5.33 -16.43 18.91
C LEU A 168 5.63 -17.78 18.26
N ARG A 169 4.70 -18.29 17.43
CA ARG A 169 4.91 -19.56 16.71
C ARG A 169 6.07 -19.49 15.71
N TYR A 170 6.24 -18.37 15.04
CA TYR A 170 7.36 -18.19 14.12
C TYR A 170 8.67 -18.03 14.89
N LEU A 171 8.69 -17.18 15.92
CA LEU A 171 9.87 -16.94 16.76
C LEU A 171 10.36 -18.21 17.46
N SER A 172 9.46 -19.10 17.90
CA SER A 172 9.85 -20.38 18.53
C SER A 172 10.59 -21.33 17.59
N ARG A 173 10.55 -21.09 16.28
CA ARG A 173 11.26 -21.87 15.25
C ARG A 173 12.40 -21.10 14.60
N LEU A 174 12.56 -19.82 14.94
CA LEU A 174 13.61 -18.98 14.41
C LEU A 174 14.88 -19.16 15.22
N PRO A 175 16.00 -19.60 14.63
CA PRO A 175 17.27 -19.59 15.33
C PRO A 175 17.72 -18.17 15.67
N PRO A 176 18.66 -17.99 16.59
CA PRO A 176 19.20 -16.68 16.90
C PRO A 176 19.71 -15.97 15.64
N LEU A 177 19.28 -14.73 15.45
CA LEU A 177 19.71 -13.89 14.34
C LEU A 177 20.74 -12.87 14.82
N PRO A 178 21.69 -12.47 13.97
CA PRO A 178 22.55 -11.32 14.24
C PRO A 178 21.72 -10.06 14.51
N ASP A 179 22.26 -9.15 15.32
CA ASP A 179 21.63 -7.86 15.61
C ASP A 179 21.28 -7.11 14.32
N ARG A 180 20.15 -6.40 14.35
CA ARG A 180 19.61 -5.64 13.23
C ARG A 180 19.27 -6.45 11.97
N THR A 181 19.28 -7.79 12.07
CA THR A 181 18.78 -8.63 10.96
C THR A 181 17.27 -8.53 10.89
N PRO A 182 16.66 -8.33 9.69
CA PRO A 182 15.22 -8.40 9.54
C PRO A 182 14.64 -9.71 10.04
N LEU A 183 13.47 -9.63 10.69
CA LEU A 183 12.81 -10.78 11.31
C LEU A 183 12.54 -11.93 10.34
N PHE A 184 12.06 -11.60 9.14
CA PHE A 184 11.65 -12.62 8.18
C PHE A 184 12.82 -13.02 7.28
N VAL A 185 13.24 -14.27 7.43
CA VAL A 185 14.39 -14.86 6.72
C VAL A 185 13.99 -16.08 5.89
N THR A 186 14.85 -16.49 4.97
CA THR A 186 14.76 -17.77 4.26
C THR A 186 15.06 -18.93 5.22
N ASP A 187 14.95 -20.17 4.75
CA ASP A 187 15.42 -21.38 5.43
C ASP A 187 16.95 -21.38 5.66
N THR A 188 17.68 -20.66 4.82
CA THR A 188 19.13 -20.42 4.95
C THR A 188 19.48 -19.15 5.75
N LEU A 189 18.51 -18.57 6.48
CA LEU A 189 18.63 -17.39 7.35
C LEU A 189 19.01 -16.09 6.62
N ILE A 190 18.81 -16.03 5.30
CA ILE A 190 18.99 -14.81 4.52
C ILE A 190 17.71 -13.93 4.62
N PRO A 191 17.82 -12.62 4.90
CA PRO A 191 16.67 -11.73 4.96
C PRO A 191 15.79 -11.79 3.71
N LEU A 192 14.48 -11.88 3.90
CA LEU A 192 13.52 -11.89 2.79
C LEU A 192 13.50 -10.55 2.08
N LYS A 193 13.63 -10.59 0.76
CA LYS A 193 13.39 -9.43 -0.10
C LYS A 193 11.92 -9.31 -0.49
N GLN A 194 11.50 -8.13 -0.90
CA GLN A 194 10.12 -7.88 -1.35
C GLN A 194 9.66 -8.84 -2.45
N ASP A 195 10.57 -9.21 -3.37
CA ASP A 195 10.23 -10.08 -4.50
C ASP A 195 9.91 -11.51 -4.03
N ALA A 196 10.59 -12.03 -3.01
CA ALA A 196 10.26 -13.32 -2.41
C ALA A 196 8.84 -13.33 -1.80
N VAL A 197 8.42 -12.22 -1.18
CA VAL A 197 7.04 -12.10 -0.68
C VAL A 197 6.03 -11.92 -1.83
N LYS A 198 6.38 -11.17 -2.88
CA LYS A 198 5.51 -11.09 -4.09
C LYS A 198 5.32 -12.48 -4.73
N ASP A 199 6.37 -13.30 -4.77
CA ASP A 199 6.31 -14.66 -5.27
C ASP A 199 5.46 -15.58 -4.38
N LEU A 200 5.54 -15.41 -3.05
CA LEU A 200 4.63 -16.06 -2.12
C LEU A 200 3.17 -15.72 -2.48
N PHE A 201 2.83 -14.44 -2.65
CA PHE A 201 1.48 -14.03 -3.02
C PHE A 201 1.06 -14.56 -4.40
N ARG A 202 1.98 -14.69 -5.35
CA ARG A 202 1.71 -15.30 -6.66
C ARG A 202 1.29 -16.77 -6.51
N LYS A 203 1.99 -17.52 -5.66
CA LYS A 203 1.65 -18.94 -5.35
C LYS A 203 0.31 -19.02 -4.57
N LEU A 204 0.09 -18.14 -3.60
CA LEU A 204 -1.15 -18.13 -2.80
C LEU A 204 -2.40 -17.79 -3.62
N LYS A 205 -2.30 -16.97 -4.68
CA LYS A 205 -3.41 -16.72 -5.61
C LYS A 205 -4.06 -18.01 -6.12
N HIS A 206 -3.21 -18.95 -6.54
CA HIS A 206 -3.67 -20.23 -7.08
C HIS A 206 -4.13 -21.17 -5.96
N ARG A 207 -3.35 -21.30 -4.88
CA ARG A 207 -3.66 -22.23 -3.80
C ARG A 207 -4.94 -21.87 -3.03
N ALA A 208 -5.19 -20.58 -2.78
CA ALA A 208 -6.37 -20.11 -2.10
C ALA A 208 -7.56 -19.85 -3.04
N ASN A 209 -7.36 -19.99 -4.35
CA ASN A 209 -8.33 -19.61 -5.39
C ASN A 209 -8.84 -18.16 -5.23
N ILE A 210 -7.88 -17.22 -5.15
CA ILE A 210 -8.14 -15.77 -5.04
C ILE A 210 -7.29 -15.04 -6.10
N PRO A 211 -7.76 -14.92 -7.35
CA PRO A 211 -6.96 -14.37 -8.46
C PRO A 211 -6.47 -12.94 -8.24
N ARG A 212 -7.22 -12.14 -7.48
CA ARG A 212 -6.89 -10.73 -7.16
C ARG A 212 -5.96 -10.57 -5.95
N LEU A 213 -5.54 -11.67 -5.29
CA LEU A 213 -4.73 -11.63 -4.08
C LEU A 213 -3.40 -10.91 -4.32
N LYS A 214 -3.08 -9.95 -3.50
CA LYS A 214 -1.82 -9.19 -3.49
C LYS A 214 -1.60 -8.56 -2.10
N PRO A 215 -0.36 -8.20 -1.74
CA PRO A 215 -0.07 -7.59 -0.44
C PRO A 215 -1.00 -6.42 -0.07
N HIS A 216 -1.24 -5.51 -1.01
CA HIS A 216 -2.13 -4.37 -0.77
C HIS A 216 -3.60 -4.75 -0.54
N LEU A 217 -4.06 -5.91 -1.03
CA LEU A 217 -5.42 -6.36 -0.78
C LEU A 217 -5.63 -6.69 0.70
N LEU A 218 -4.65 -7.34 1.37
CA LEU A 218 -4.71 -7.58 2.81
C LEU A 218 -4.81 -6.28 3.60
N ARG A 219 -3.99 -5.29 3.25
CA ARG A 219 -4.01 -3.98 3.89
C ARG A 219 -5.33 -3.22 3.63
N HIS A 220 -5.92 -3.34 2.44
CA HIS A 220 -7.23 -2.76 2.15
C HIS A 220 -8.33 -3.46 2.96
N THR A 221 -8.26 -4.78 3.08
CA THR A 221 -9.17 -5.56 3.90
C THR A 221 -9.06 -5.16 5.37
N PHE A 222 -7.85 -5.02 5.91
CA PHE A 222 -7.63 -4.49 7.25
C PHE A 222 -8.31 -3.14 7.45
N ALA A 223 -8.02 -2.17 6.57
CA ALA A 223 -8.53 -0.80 6.71
C ALA A 223 -10.07 -0.74 6.69
N THR A 224 -10.70 -1.50 5.79
CA THR A 224 -12.15 -1.56 5.69
C THR A 224 -12.75 -2.25 6.91
N ARG A 225 -12.24 -3.44 7.29
CA ARG A 225 -12.73 -4.20 8.44
C ARG A 225 -12.53 -3.46 9.77
N TYR A 226 -11.40 -2.75 9.92
CA TYR A 226 -11.15 -1.93 11.10
C TYR A 226 -12.25 -0.88 11.32
N LEU A 227 -12.64 -0.18 10.26
CA LEU A 227 -13.73 0.80 10.33
C LEU A 227 -15.12 0.13 10.47
N GLU A 228 -15.36 -0.99 9.77
CA GLU A 228 -16.60 -1.79 9.92
C GLU A 228 -16.79 -2.27 11.36
N ASN A 229 -15.73 -2.58 12.07
CA ASN A 229 -15.74 -3.01 13.46
C ASN A 229 -15.80 -1.83 14.46
N GLY A 230 -15.96 -0.59 13.99
CA GLY A 230 -16.12 0.58 14.84
C GLY A 230 -14.83 1.32 15.18
N GLY A 231 -13.70 0.97 14.54
CA GLY A 231 -12.46 1.71 14.67
C GLY A 231 -12.58 3.12 14.09
N ASP A 232 -11.94 4.10 14.73
CA ASP A 232 -12.00 5.48 14.27
C ASP A 232 -11.02 5.79 13.12
N ILE A 233 -11.35 6.80 12.31
CA ILE A 233 -10.61 7.17 11.11
C ILE A 233 -9.22 7.76 11.41
N TYR A 234 -9.05 8.46 12.53
CA TYR A 234 -7.77 9.08 12.90
C TYR A 234 -6.78 8.03 13.38
N SER A 235 -7.23 7.10 14.23
CA SER A 235 -6.42 5.94 14.62
C SER A 235 -6.04 5.09 13.41
N LEU A 236 -6.96 4.86 12.47
CA LEU A 236 -6.65 4.16 11.22
C LEU A 236 -5.60 4.90 10.40
N GLN A 237 -5.70 6.24 10.31
CA GLN A 237 -4.68 7.05 9.63
C GLN A 237 -3.30 6.87 10.25
N GLN A 238 -3.22 6.92 11.58
CA GLN A 238 -1.96 6.74 12.32
C GLN A 238 -1.39 5.32 12.13
N ILE A 239 -2.21 4.28 12.30
CA ILE A 239 -1.82 2.88 12.12
C ILE A 239 -1.28 2.66 10.70
N LEU A 240 -1.99 3.15 9.69
CA LEU A 240 -1.58 3.02 8.31
C LEU A 240 -0.39 3.93 7.93
N GLY A 241 -0.10 4.97 8.70
CA GLY A 241 0.92 5.97 8.38
C GLY A 241 0.60 6.70 7.08
N HIS A 242 -0.64 7.18 6.96
CA HIS A 242 -1.08 8.03 5.87
C HIS A 242 -0.83 9.50 6.20
N THR A 243 -0.20 10.23 5.30
CA THR A 243 0.13 11.66 5.48
C THR A 243 -1.09 12.57 5.39
N SER A 244 -2.21 12.09 4.85
CA SER A 244 -3.45 12.84 4.75
C SER A 244 -4.67 11.95 5.03
N LEU A 245 -5.72 12.56 5.58
CA LEU A 245 -7.03 11.92 5.76
C LEU A 245 -7.69 11.52 4.42
N GLU A 246 -7.37 12.23 3.33
CA GLU A 246 -7.91 11.93 2.00
C GLU A 246 -7.61 10.48 1.57
N MET A 247 -6.46 9.95 1.99
CA MET A 247 -6.10 8.56 1.72
C MET A 247 -6.95 7.57 2.51
N VAL A 248 -7.49 7.95 3.68
CA VAL A 248 -8.33 7.10 4.53
C VAL A 248 -9.81 7.27 4.19
N LYS A 249 -10.26 8.46 3.78
CA LYS A 249 -11.65 8.75 3.37
C LYS A 249 -12.17 7.78 2.29
N ARG A 250 -11.30 7.23 1.47
CA ARG A 250 -11.66 6.23 0.45
C ARG A 250 -12.23 4.94 1.04
N TYR A 251 -11.98 4.64 2.32
CA TYR A 251 -12.55 3.49 3.01
C TYR A 251 -13.89 3.81 3.69
N VAL A 252 -14.11 5.08 4.05
CA VAL A 252 -15.34 5.53 4.73
C VAL A 252 -16.57 5.32 3.85
N HIS A 253 -16.46 5.51 2.55
CA HIS A 253 -17.57 5.31 1.60
C HIS A 253 -18.02 3.85 1.47
N LEU A 254 -17.26 2.90 1.99
CA LEU A 254 -17.60 1.46 1.96
C LEU A 254 -18.45 1.04 3.17
N ILE A 255 -18.57 1.91 4.18
CA ILE A 255 -19.31 1.59 5.40
C ILE A 255 -20.71 2.16 5.23
N PRO A 256 -21.76 1.32 5.18
CA PRO A 256 -23.14 1.78 5.32
C PRO A 256 -23.21 2.58 6.63
N SER A 257 -23.95 3.68 6.64
CA SER A 257 -24.01 4.60 7.77
C SER A 257 -24.45 3.86 9.06
N LYS A 258 -23.47 3.35 9.81
CA LYS A 258 -23.68 2.85 11.19
C LYS A 258 -23.89 3.99 12.18
N LEU A 259 -24.02 5.23 11.69
CA LEU A 259 -24.26 6.42 12.52
C LEU A 259 -25.46 6.24 13.44
N ALA A 260 -26.55 5.66 12.95
CA ALA A 260 -27.74 5.43 13.76
C ALA A 260 -27.58 4.24 14.73
N VAL A 261 -26.86 3.18 14.33
CA VAL A 261 -26.76 1.93 15.10
C VAL A 261 -25.93 2.12 16.37
N ASN A 262 -24.88 2.91 16.32
CA ASN A 262 -23.97 3.12 17.44
C ASN A 262 -24.16 4.48 18.13
N PHE A 263 -25.17 5.27 17.73
CA PHE A 263 -25.37 6.63 18.26
C PHE A 263 -25.56 6.65 19.79
N HIS A 264 -26.27 5.64 20.36
CA HIS A 264 -26.44 5.51 21.80
C HIS A 264 -25.12 5.47 22.60
N SER A 265 -24.07 4.90 22.02
CA SER A 265 -22.74 4.84 22.66
C SER A 265 -22.05 6.21 22.70
N TYR A 266 -22.42 7.11 21.82
CA TYR A 266 -21.84 8.44 21.68
C TYR A 266 -22.80 9.57 22.08
N SER A 267 -24.09 9.27 22.34
CA SER A 267 -25.07 10.26 22.75
C SER A 267 -24.70 10.83 24.12
N PRO A 268 -24.48 12.14 24.25
CA PRO A 268 -24.17 12.76 25.54
C PRO A 268 -25.30 12.54 26.56
N LEU A 269 -26.55 12.64 26.10
CA LEU A 269 -27.72 12.48 26.98
C LEU A 269 -27.88 11.02 27.44
N ASP A 270 -27.76 10.04 26.53
CA ASP A 270 -27.86 8.64 26.88
C ASP A 270 -26.77 8.23 27.87
N ASN A 271 -25.56 8.78 27.72
CA ASN A 271 -24.44 8.49 28.63
C ASN A 271 -24.59 9.16 30.00
N LEU A 272 -25.23 10.34 30.08
CA LEU A 272 -25.55 11.00 31.33
C LEU A 272 -26.71 10.34 32.11
N MET A 273 -27.67 9.74 31.39
CA MET A 273 -28.84 9.11 31.98
C MET A 273 -28.65 7.61 32.29
N LYS A 274 -27.49 7.03 31.99
CA LYS A 274 -27.11 5.64 32.30
C LYS A 274 -26.64 5.41 33.74
N ARG A 275 -26.79 6.41 34.64
CA ARG A 275 -26.43 6.31 36.05
C ARG A 275 -27.61 5.93 36.93
#